data_4678b1eb5f3fcdf8f72c000d9f69df53
#
_entry.id   4678b1eb5f3fcdf8f72c000d9f69df53
#
_cell.length_a   1.000
_cell.length_b   1.000
_cell.length_c   1.000
_cell.angle_alpha   90.00
_cell.angle_beta   90.00
_cell.angle_gamma   90.00
#
_symmetry.space_group_name_H-M   'P 1'
#
loop_
_entity.id
_entity.type
_entity.pdbx_description
1 polymer ?
#
loop_
_entity_poly.entity_id
_entity_poly.type
_entity_poly.pdbx_seq_one_letter_code
_entity_poly.pdbx_strand_id
1 'polypeptide(L)'
;MHAMTKEFLEAAFAGESQAHMRYLIFAERAEADGQPNLARLFRAIAYAEQVHATNHYRELGSIGDATGNLQTCIDGENFEVDEMYPVYQNAAEFQQEKGAVRSTHYALEAEKIHAVMYADAQAKVAGGGDIEIGTVSICPICGHTVEGDVPEFCPICGAKGETFVRFEG
;
A
#
# COMPACT_ATOMS: atom_id res chain seq x y z
N MET A 1 -4.47 -24.35 13.66
CA MET A 1 -3.34 -24.52 12.71
C MET A 1 -2.07 -24.83 13.47
N HIS A 2 -1.16 -25.69 12.95
CA HIS A 2 0.16 -25.93 13.54
C HIS A 2 1.06 -24.71 13.36
N ALA A 3 1.95 -24.44 14.33
CA ALA A 3 2.83 -23.27 14.30
C ALA A 3 3.66 -23.17 12.99
N MET A 4 4.34 -24.25 12.61
CA MET A 4 5.08 -24.30 11.33
C MET A 4 4.19 -24.02 10.11
N THR A 5 2.96 -24.52 10.09
CA THR A 5 2.03 -24.27 9.00
C THR A 5 1.69 -22.79 8.92
N LYS A 6 1.50 -22.14 10.06
CA LYS A 6 1.25 -20.69 10.11
C LYS A 6 2.46 -19.91 9.57
N GLU A 7 3.66 -20.20 10.07
CA GLU A 7 4.88 -19.51 9.64
C GLU A 7 5.12 -19.60 8.11
N PHE A 8 4.96 -20.78 7.52
CA PHE A 8 5.20 -20.87 6.07
C PHE A 8 4.06 -20.27 5.24
N LEU A 9 2.81 -20.24 5.71
CA LEU A 9 1.74 -19.51 5.03
C LEU A 9 1.95 -17.99 5.11
N GLU A 10 2.44 -17.47 6.24
CA GLU A 10 2.83 -16.06 6.36
C GLU A 10 3.98 -15.72 5.40
N ALA A 11 5.01 -16.58 5.34
CA ALA A 11 6.12 -16.40 4.40
C ALA A 11 5.67 -16.50 2.94
N ALA A 12 4.78 -17.44 2.62
CA ALA A 12 4.22 -17.58 1.27
C ALA A 12 3.38 -16.34 0.90
N PHE A 13 2.49 -15.87 1.77
CA PHE A 13 1.72 -14.64 1.56
C PHE A 13 2.64 -13.44 1.26
N ALA A 14 3.72 -13.26 2.05
CA ALA A 14 4.69 -12.19 1.83
C ALA A 14 5.41 -12.34 0.47
N GLY A 15 5.83 -13.55 0.12
CA GLY A 15 6.51 -13.85 -1.15
C GLY A 15 5.64 -13.54 -2.37
N GLU A 16 4.39 -14.02 -2.38
CA GLU A 16 3.45 -13.81 -3.47
C GLU A 16 3.00 -12.33 -3.57
N SER A 17 2.84 -11.64 -2.45
CA SER A 17 2.53 -10.20 -2.43
C SER A 17 3.67 -9.38 -3.08
N GLN A 18 4.92 -9.72 -2.78
CA GLN A 18 6.09 -9.09 -3.40
C GLN A 18 6.20 -9.44 -4.90
N ALA A 19 5.92 -10.68 -5.29
CA ALA A 19 5.92 -11.12 -6.68
C ALA A 19 4.85 -10.36 -7.48
N HIS A 20 3.62 -10.25 -6.95
CA HIS A 20 2.54 -9.46 -7.54
C HIS A 20 2.99 -8.04 -7.88
N MET A 21 3.49 -7.29 -6.90
CA MET A 21 3.93 -5.91 -7.13
C MET A 21 5.12 -5.82 -8.07
N ARG A 22 6.09 -6.72 -7.94
CA ARG A 22 7.26 -6.76 -8.81
C ARG A 22 6.88 -6.97 -10.27
N TYR A 23 5.93 -7.85 -10.56
CA TYR A 23 5.50 -8.14 -11.92
C TYR A 23 4.68 -7.00 -12.52
N LEU A 24 3.91 -6.27 -11.74
CA LEU A 24 3.26 -5.04 -12.20
C LEU A 24 4.29 -3.98 -12.62
N ILE A 25 5.34 -3.76 -11.83
CA ILE A 25 6.44 -2.84 -12.16
C ILE A 25 7.17 -3.30 -13.44
N PHE A 26 7.40 -4.61 -13.60
CA PHE A 26 8.00 -5.16 -14.82
C PHE A 26 7.10 -4.99 -16.04
N ALA A 27 5.78 -5.09 -15.87
CA ALA A 27 4.82 -4.85 -16.93
C ALA A 27 4.85 -3.40 -17.43
N GLU A 28 4.90 -2.44 -16.52
CA GLU A 28 5.04 -1.01 -16.86
C GLU A 28 6.33 -0.74 -17.64
N ARG A 29 7.44 -1.34 -17.19
CA ARG A 29 8.71 -1.23 -17.89
C ARG A 29 8.67 -1.84 -19.28
N ALA A 30 8.11 -3.04 -19.43
CA ALA A 30 7.97 -3.70 -20.73
C ALA A 30 7.08 -2.88 -21.70
N GLU A 31 6.04 -2.24 -21.18
CA GLU A 31 5.19 -1.34 -21.97
C GLU A 31 5.99 -0.13 -22.46
N ALA A 32 6.74 0.51 -21.59
CA ALA A 32 7.59 1.66 -21.93
C ALA A 32 8.68 1.29 -22.96
N ASP A 33 9.17 0.04 -22.94
CA ASP A 33 10.13 -0.50 -23.90
C ASP A 33 9.50 -0.99 -25.23
N GLY A 34 8.18 -0.79 -25.40
CA GLY A 34 7.47 -1.20 -26.63
C GLY A 34 7.23 -2.72 -26.74
N GLN A 35 7.15 -3.43 -25.62
CA GLN A 35 6.94 -4.88 -25.53
C GLN A 35 5.55 -5.24 -24.95
N PRO A 36 4.42 -4.90 -25.61
CA PRO A 36 3.09 -5.02 -25.03
C PRO A 36 2.67 -6.47 -24.75
N ASN A 37 3.17 -7.45 -25.49
CA ASN A 37 2.88 -8.86 -25.22
C ASN A 37 3.60 -9.36 -23.95
N LEU A 38 4.83 -8.91 -23.71
CA LEU A 38 5.56 -9.20 -22.48
C LEU A 38 4.90 -8.49 -21.28
N ALA A 39 4.49 -7.24 -21.44
CA ALA A 39 3.74 -6.51 -20.43
C ALA A 39 2.43 -7.23 -20.05
N ARG A 40 1.70 -7.74 -21.05
CA ARG A 40 0.49 -8.54 -20.82
C ARG A 40 0.78 -9.83 -20.07
N LEU A 41 1.88 -10.53 -20.38
CA LEU A 41 2.28 -11.73 -19.64
C LEU A 41 2.56 -11.41 -18.19
N PHE A 42 3.36 -10.37 -17.90
CA PHE A 42 3.62 -9.95 -16.52
C PHE A 42 2.35 -9.60 -15.75
N ARG A 43 1.40 -8.85 -16.35
CA ARG A 43 0.11 -8.54 -15.71
C ARG A 43 -0.71 -9.80 -15.41
N ALA A 44 -0.73 -10.75 -16.33
CA ALA A 44 -1.46 -12.01 -16.15
C ALA A 44 -0.90 -12.83 -14.99
N ILE A 45 0.44 -12.96 -14.91
CA ILE A 45 1.08 -13.68 -13.81
C ILE A 45 0.96 -12.89 -12.50
N ALA A 46 1.09 -11.56 -12.50
CA ALA A 46 0.83 -10.74 -11.31
C ALA A 46 -0.56 -11.03 -10.72
N TYR A 47 -1.58 -11.20 -11.55
CA TYR A 47 -2.92 -11.58 -11.07
C TYR A 47 -2.94 -13.00 -10.46
N ALA A 48 -2.18 -13.95 -11.01
CA ALA A 48 -2.07 -15.30 -10.41
C ALA A 48 -1.45 -15.21 -9.00
N GLU A 49 -0.40 -14.40 -8.81
CA GLU A 49 0.24 -14.20 -7.50
C GLU A 49 -0.70 -13.50 -6.50
N GLN A 50 -1.54 -12.58 -6.96
CA GLN A 50 -2.61 -12.02 -6.12
C GLN A 50 -3.59 -13.10 -5.65
N VAL A 51 -3.96 -14.05 -6.51
CA VAL A 51 -4.84 -15.19 -6.14
C VAL A 51 -4.16 -16.08 -5.11
N HIS A 52 -2.87 -16.39 -5.30
CA HIS A 52 -2.08 -17.19 -4.34
C HIS A 52 -1.99 -16.50 -2.98
N ALA A 53 -1.58 -15.24 -2.95
CA ALA A 53 -1.51 -14.43 -1.73
C ALA A 53 -2.86 -14.38 -0.99
N THR A 54 -3.96 -14.15 -1.74
CA THR A 54 -5.31 -14.13 -1.18
C THR A 54 -5.68 -15.47 -0.55
N ASN A 55 -5.34 -16.59 -1.18
CA ASN A 55 -5.63 -17.92 -0.64
C ASN A 55 -4.84 -18.18 0.64
N HIS A 56 -3.54 -17.84 0.68
CA HIS A 56 -2.73 -17.98 1.88
C HIS A 56 -3.28 -17.14 3.04
N TYR A 57 -3.67 -15.89 2.77
CA TYR A 57 -4.22 -14.98 3.78
C TYR A 57 -5.55 -15.46 4.34
N ARG A 58 -6.42 -16.05 3.49
CA ARG A 58 -7.67 -16.71 3.93
C ARG A 58 -7.40 -17.90 4.84
N GLU A 59 -6.47 -18.79 4.46
CA GLU A 59 -6.12 -19.97 5.25
C GLU A 59 -5.48 -19.61 6.59
N LEU A 60 -4.80 -18.46 6.70
CA LEU A 60 -4.34 -17.90 7.96
C LEU A 60 -5.47 -17.49 8.90
N GLY A 61 -6.70 -17.33 8.39
CA GLY A 61 -7.83 -16.83 9.16
C GLY A 61 -7.70 -15.35 9.55
N SER A 62 -6.92 -14.59 8.76
CA SER A 62 -6.58 -13.20 9.06
C SER A 62 -7.62 -12.20 8.56
N ILE A 63 -8.65 -12.63 7.83
CA ILE A 63 -9.74 -11.77 7.37
C ILE A 63 -10.80 -11.72 8.47
N GLY A 64 -10.93 -10.59 9.13
CA GLY A 64 -11.95 -10.31 10.14
C GLY A 64 -13.18 -9.62 9.56
N ASP A 65 -14.01 -9.10 10.44
CA ASP A 65 -15.05 -8.14 10.07
C ASP A 65 -14.44 -6.77 9.74
N ALA A 66 -15.26 -5.80 9.31
CA ALA A 66 -14.78 -4.49 8.91
C ALA A 66 -13.95 -3.80 10.01
N THR A 67 -14.43 -3.87 11.26
CA THR A 67 -13.74 -3.25 12.41
C THR A 67 -12.39 -3.92 12.69
N GLY A 68 -12.34 -5.26 12.64
CA GLY A 68 -11.10 -6.02 12.85
C GLY A 68 -10.07 -5.82 11.73
N ASN A 69 -10.53 -5.74 10.47
CA ASN A 69 -9.66 -5.44 9.33
C ASN A 69 -9.09 -4.02 9.42
N LEU A 70 -9.92 -3.04 9.79
CA LEU A 70 -9.46 -1.65 10.00
C LEU A 70 -8.47 -1.57 11.16
N GLN A 71 -8.67 -2.33 12.25
CA GLN A 71 -7.70 -2.36 13.34
C GLN A 71 -6.34 -2.90 12.86
N THR A 72 -6.34 -3.94 12.04
CA THR A 72 -5.09 -4.46 11.45
C THR A 72 -4.38 -3.41 10.60
N CYS A 73 -5.13 -2.62 9.81
CA CYS A 73 -4.56 -1.51 9.05
C CYS A 73 -3.98 -0.44 9.98
N ILE A 74 -4.75 0.03 10.98
CA ILE A 74 -4.31 1.04 11.95
C ILE A 74 -3.03 0.62 12.66
N ASP A 75 -2.95 -0.63 13.12
CA ASP A 75 -1.77 -1.16 13.81
C ASP A 75 -0.56 -1.19 12.87
N GLY A 76 -0.76 -1.55 11.58
CA GLY A 76 0.27 -1.55 10.56
C GLY A 76 0.81 -0.14 10.29
N GLU A 77 -0.09 0.81 9.95
CA GLU A 77 0.30 2.20 9.66
C GLU A 77 1.00 2.87 10.85
N ASN A 78 0.50 2.66 12.08
CA ASN A 78 1.13 3.21 13.28
C ASN A 78 2.53 2.60 13.51
N PHE A 79 2.72 1.30 13.31
CA PHE A 79 4.04 0.69 13.38
C PHE A 79 5.00 1.28 12.33
N GLU A 80 4.52 1.53 11.11
CA GLU A 80 5.31 2.14 10.05
C GLU A 80 5.69 3.59 10.39
N VAL A 81 4.77 4.35 10.97
CA VAL A 81 4.99 5.77 11.34
C VAL A 81 5.90 5.90 12.56
N ASP A 82 5.66 5.09 13.61
CA ASP A 82 6.30 5.31 14.90
C ASP A 82 7.64 4.58 15.02
N GLU A 83 7.80 3.45 14.33
CA GLU A 83 8.97 2.58 14.49
C GLU A 83 9.72 2.32 13.18
N MET A 84 9.06 1.81 12.14
CA MET A 84 9.72 1.25 10.97
C MET A 84 10.41 2.32 10.11
N TYR A 85 9.66 3.28 9.58
CA TYR A 85 10.22 4.30 8.68
C TYR A 85 11.19 5.26 9.36
N PRO A 86 11.02 5.69 10.63
CA PRO A 86 12.04 6.46 11.33
C PRO A 86 13.39 5.75 11.41
N VAL A 87 13.38 4.44 11.68
CA VAL A 87 14.62 3.63 11.72
C VAL A 87 15.22 3.47 10.33
N TYR A 88 14.41 3.17 9.32
CA TYR A 88 14.87 2.99 7.94
C TYR A 88 15.45 4.29 7.37
N GLN A 89 14.79 5.42 7.61
CA GLN A 89 15.26 6.73 7.16
C GLN A 89 16.59 7.10 7.81
N ASN A 90 16.72 6.93 9.13
CA ASN A 90 17.98 7.17 9.84
C ASN A 90 19.12 6.28 9.31
N ALA A 91 18.85 5.02 9.03
CA ALA A 91 19.83 4.10 8.45
C ALA A 91 20.25 4.54 7.04
N ALA A 92 19.28 4.93 6.20
CA ALA A 92 19.53 5.41 4.85
C ALA A 92 20.33 6.73 4.83
N GLU A 93 20.04 7.65 5.76
CA GLU A 93 20.78 8.90 5.95
C GLU A 93 22.22 8.62 6.39
N PHE A 94 22.42 7.75 7.37
CA PHE A 94 23.73 7.32 7.83
C PHE A 94 24.57 6.72 6.69
N GLN A 95 23.94 5.93 5.83
CA GLN A 95 24.57 5.30 4.66
C GLN A 95 24.68 6.22 3.45
N GLN A 96 24.16 7.45 3.52
CA GLN A 96 24.12 8.44 2.45
C GLN A 96 23.38 7.98 1.19
N GLU A 97 22.39 7.09 1.35
CA GLU A 97 21.54 6.53 0.28
C GLU A 97 20.36 7.46 -0.01
N LYS A 98 20.61 8.55 -0.75
CA LYS A 98 19.62 9.60 -1.03
C LYS A 98 18.30 9.09 -1.64
N GLY A 99 18.36 8.04 -2.45
CA GLY A 99 17.19 7.41 -3.05
C GLY A 99 16.31 6.72 -2.00
N ALA A 100 16.93 6.01 -1.06
CA ALA A 100 16.23 5.36 0.05
C ALA A 100 15.63 6.39 1.02
N VAL A 101 16.40 7.44 1.39
CA VAL A 101 15.91 8.56 2.22
C VAL A 101 14.63 9.17 1.61
N ARG A 102 14.64 9.44 0.30
CA ARG A 102 13.46 9.97 -0.39
C ARG A 102 12.29 8.99 -0.38
N SER A 103 12.54 7.72 -0.67
CA SER A 103 11.50 6.69 -0.72
C SER A 103 10.84 6.47 0.65
N THR A 104 11.64 6.38 1.71
CA THR A 104 11.13 6.22 3.08
C THR A 104 10.40 7.46 3.57
N HIS A 105 10.88 8.67 3.23
CA HIS A 105 10.16 9.90 3.54
C HIS A 105 8.79 9.96 2.86
N TYR A 106 8.70 9.58 1.58
CA TYR A 106 7.45 9.57 0.85
C TYR A 106 6.41 8.64 1.49
N ALA A 107 6.82 7.44 1.84
CA ALA A 107 5.95 6.49 2.52
C ALA A 107 5.55 7.02 3.90
N LEU A 108 6.50 7.38 4.76
CA LEU A 108 6.22 7.90 6.11
C LEU A 108 5.15 9.02 6.11
N GLU A 109 5.22 9.96 5.16
CA GLU A 109 4.24 11.05 5.08
C GLU A 109 2.86 10.60 4.60
N ALA A 110 2.79 9.54 3.79
CA ALA A 110 1.53 8.94 3.37
C ALA A 110 0.90 8.12 4.51
N GLU A 111 1.68 7.29 5.21
CA GLU A 111 1.18 6.40 6.28
C GLU A 111 0.60 7.19 7.46
N LYS A 112 1.13 8.39 7.76
CA LYS A 112 0.51 9.31 8.74
C LYS A 112 -0.93 9.68 8.39
N ILE A 113 -1.24 9.80 7.10
CA ILE A 113 -2.58 10.11 6.61
C ILE A 113 -3.45 8.86 6.67
N HIS A 114 -2.91 7.74 6.22
CA HIS A 114 -3.62 6.45 6.18
C HIS A 114 -4.04 6.02 7.59
N ALA A 115 -3.17 6.14 8.59
CA ALA A 115 -3.48 5.83 9.99
C ALA A 115 -4.72 6.63 10.49
N VAL A 116 -4.79 7.92 10.18
CA VAL A 116 -5.93 8.76 10.53
C VAL A 116 -7.19 8.35 9.77
N MET A 117 -7.09 8.13 8.46
CA MET A 117 -8.23 7.74 7.63
C MET A 117 -8.83 6.40 8.07
N TYR A 118 -7.99 5.41 8.40
CA TYR A 118 -8.47 4.12 8.90
C TYR A 118 -9.09 4.21 10.30
N ALA A 119 -8.54 5.05 11.19
CA ALA A 119 -9.12 5.27 12.51
C ALA A 119 -10.49 5.95 12.41
N ASP A 120 -10.65 6.95 11.56
CA ASP A 120 -11.93 7.63 11.30
C ASP A 120 -12.96 6.67 10.68
N ALA A 121 -12.52 5.83 9.73
CA ALA A 121 -13.39 4.81 9.13
C ALA A 121 -13.84 3.79 10.17
N GLN A 122 -12.94 3.31 11.04
CA GLN A 122 -13.26 2.36 12.10
C GLN A 122 -14.31 2.93 13.08
N ALA A 123 -14.17 4.19 13.48
CA ALA A 123 -15.13 4.83 14.35
C ALA A 123 -16.53 4.91 13.72
N LYS A 124 -16.62 5.11 12.42
CA LYS A 124 -17.87 5.17 11.67
C LYS A 124 -18.53 3.79 11.55
N VAL A 125 -17.79 2.76 11.15
CA VAL A 125 -18.36 1.40 10.95
C VAL A 125 -18.69 0.70 12.27
N ALA A 126 -18.10 1.09 13.39
CA ALA A 126 -18.42 0.51 14.71
C ALA A 126 -19.91 0.68 15.11
N GLY A 127 -20.58 1.67 14.54
CA GLY A 127 -22.02 1.89 14.72
C GLY A 127 -22.94 1.01 13.86
N GLY A 128 -22.35 0.19 12.98
CA GLY A 128 -23.06 -0.66 11.98
C GLY A 128 -23.49 0.17 10.77
N GLY A 129 -22.95 -0.12 9.61
CA GLY A 129 -23.22 0.58 8.35
C GLY A 129 -21.96 0.74 7.53
N ASP A 130 -22.04 1.55 6.50
CA ASP A 130 -20.91 1.93 5.65
C ASP A 130 -20.38 3.32 6.04
N ILE A 131 -19.21 3.69 5.53
CA ILE A 131 -18.64 5.02 5.69
C ILE A 131 -19.15 5.95 4.57
N GLU A 132 -19.36 7.21 4.91
CA GLU A 132 -19.44 8.26 3.91
C GLU A 132 -18.03 8.80 3.67
N ILE A 133 -17.56 8.69 2.42
CA ILE A 133 -16.23 9.13 2.01
C ILE A 133 -16.37 9.84 0.65
N GLY A 134 -15.69 10.98 0.51
CA GLY A 134 -15.58 11.69 -0.76
C GLY A 134 -14.61 11.04 -1.73
N THR A 135 -14.33 11.72 -2.85
CA THR A 135 -13.28 11.27 -3.76
C THR A 135 -11.94 11.20 -3.03
N VAL A 136 -11.31 10.04 -3.06
CA VAL A 136 -9.94 9.85 -2.57
C VAL A 136 -8.98 9.94 -3.74
N SER A 137 -7.94 10.77 -3.60
CA SER A 137 -6.96 11.00 -4.67
C SER A 137 -5.56 10.71 -4.18
N ILE A 138 -4.79 9.96 -4.98
CA ILE A 138 -3.45 9.48 -4.63
C ILE A 138 -2.41 10.09 -5.57
N CYS A 139 -1.37 10.69 -5.03
CA CYS A 139 -0.23 11.14 -5.81
C CYS A 139 0.54 9.93 -6.37
N PRO A 140 0.68 9.78 -7.71
CA PRO A 140 1.32 8.60 -8.29
C PRO A 140 2.85 8.58 -8.09
N ILE A 141 3.43 9.63 -7.51
CA ILE A 141 4.88 9.76 -7.28
C ILE A 141 5.26 9.37 -5.85
N CYS A 142 4.47 9.78 -4.85
CA CYS A 142 4.86 9.60 -3.44
C CYS A 142 3.79 8.92 -2.57
N GLY A 143 2.61 8.59 -3.11
CA GLY A 143 1.53 7.98 -2.34
C GLY A 143 0.72 8.96 -1.48
N HIS A 144 1.07 10.27 -1.45
CA HIS A 144 0.29 11.24 -0.68
C HIS A 144 -1.18 11.15 -1.03
N THR A 145 -2.00 10.97 0.00
CA THR A 145 -3.44 10.70 -0.09
C THR A 145 -4.22 11.93 0.38
N VAL A 146 -5.29 12.27 -0.34
CA VAL A 146 -6.20 13.35 0.03
C VAL A 146 -7.64 12.95 -0.28
N GLU A 147 -8.55 13.26 0.64
CA GLU A 147 -10.00 13.21 0.41
C GLU A 147 -10.49 14.60 0.01
N GLY A 148 -11.31 14.68 -1.06
CA GLY A 148 -11.87 15.92 -1.59
C GLY A 148 -10.96 16.63 -2.58
N ASP A 149 -10.71 17.93 -2.37
CA ASP A 149 -10.01 18.78 -3.33
C ASP A 149 -8.52 18.47 -3.40
N VAL A 150 -8.05 18.16 -4.61
CA VAL A 150 -6.63 17.91 -4.88
C VAL A 150 -5.87 19.24 -4.92
N PRO A 151 -4.74 19.39 -4.20
CA PRO A 151 -3.93 20.60 -4.23
C PRO A 151 -3.30 20.81 -5.61
N GLU A 152 -2.98 22.06 -5.97
CA GLU A 152 -2.32 22.41 -7.24
C GLU A 152 -0.99 21.64 -7.40
N PHE A 153 -0.24 21.51 -6.29
CA PHE A 153 0.99 20.73 -6.22
C PHE A 153 0.97 19.84 -4.97
N CYS A 154 1.46 18.62 -5.12
CA CYS A 154 1.63 17.70 -4.01
C CYS A 154 2.54 18.31 -2.93
N PRO A 155 2.10 18.41 -1.66
CA PRO A 155 2.90 19.04 -0.60
C PRO A 155 4.17 18.26 -0.24
N ILE A 156 4.25 16.97 -0.62
CA ILE A 156 5.36 16.10 -0.28
C ILE A 156 6.42 16.05 -1.39
N CYS A 157 6.00 15.88 -2.65
CA CYS A 157 6.95 15.67 -3.75
C CYS A 157 6.92 16.75 -4.83
N GLY A 158 5.97 17.70 -4.77
CA GLY A 158 5.82 18.78 -5.74
C GLY A 158 5.18 18.37 -7.07
N ALA A 159 4.69 17.13 -7.21
CA ALA A 159 3.97 16.71 -8.41
C ALA A 159 2.69 17.54 -8.61
N LYS A 160 2.31 17.76 -9.87
CA LYS A 160 1.10 18.51 -10.19
C LYS A 160 -0.16 17.75 -9.77
N GLY A 161 -1.15 18.45 -9.20
CA GLY A 161 -2.42 17.86 -8.77
C GLY A 161 -3.18 17.17 -9.90
N GLU A 162 -3.07 17.65 -11.14
CA GLU A 162 -3.69 17.01 -12.31
C GLU A 162 -3.23 15.56 -12.56
N THR A 163 -2.10 15.13 -11.97
CA THR A 163 -1.56 13.77 -12.11
C THR A 163 -2.11 12.79 -11.09
N PHE A 164 -2.82 13.25 -10.07
CA PHE A 164 -3.35 12.38 -9.03
C PHE A 164 -4.35 11.37 -9.60
N VAL A 165 -4.24 10.14 -9.16
CA VAL A 165 -5.20 9.07 -9.47
C VAL A 165 -6.39 9.20 -8.55
N ARG A 166 -7.60 9.28 -9.10
CA ARG A 166 -8.84 9.50 -8.36
C ARG A 166 -9.62 8.20 -8.19
N PHE A 167 -10.12 7.98 -6.99
CA PHE A 167 -11.05 6.91 -6.63
C PHE A 167 -12.38 7.55 -6.27
N GLU A 168 -13.32 7.45 -7.18
CA GLU A 168 -14.67 8.03 -7.08
C GLU A 168 -15.67 6.93 -6.78
N GLY A 169 -16.73 7.24 -6.02
CA GLY A 169 -17.84 6.32 -5.72
C GLY A 169 -18.87 6.24 -6.83
#